data_bce7adbdaf2bf1682b439fc51465eb98
#
_entry.id   bce7adbdaf2bf1682b439fc51465eb98
#
_cell.length_a   1.000
_cell.length_b   1.000
_cell.length_c   1.000
_cell.angle_alpha   90.00
_cell.angle_beta   90.00
_cell.angle_gamma   90.00
#
_symmetry.space_group_name_H-M   'P 1'
#
loop_
_entity.id
_entity.type
_entity.pdbx_description
1 polymer ?
#
loop_
_entity_poly.entity_id
_entity_poly.type
_entity_poly.pdbx_seq_one_letter_code
_entity_poly.pdbx_strand_id
1 'polypeptide(L)'
;MRIKAILKKLEKVNEHIPQSREVIYIAGAISGINDYMERFKNAENVIRKSGRVPINPTIISKPLLESNANHQQFMSVTIELLKCCNGIYLLNGWEHSTGAKEELRYALAYNYNIYTEEK
;
A
#
# COMPACT_ATOMS: atom_id res chain seq x y z
N MET A 1 -24.02 -26.30 3.26
CA MET A 1 -23.59 -25.01 3.78
C MET A 1 -24.48 -23.92 3.24
N ARG A 2 -25.02 -23.10 4.11
CA ARG A 2 -25.95 -22.02 3.71
C ARG A 2 -25.19 -20.73 3.43
N ILE A 3 -24.67 -20.62 2.23
CA ILE A 3 -23.86 -19.46 1.80
C ILE A 3 -24.62 -18.14 1.96
N LYS A 4 -25.93 -18.13 1.64
CA LYS A 4 -26.77 -16.93 1.78
C LYS A 4 -26.83 -16.38 3.22
N ALA A 5 -26.84 -17.27 4.22
CA ALA A 5 -26.87 -16.86 5.63
C ALA A 5 -25.53 -16.23 6.05
N ILE A 6 -24.42 -16.75 5.52
CA ILE A 6 -23.09 -16.20 5.78
C ILE A 6 -22.96 -14.81 5.14
N LEU A 7 -23.39 -14.64 3.89
CA LEU A 7 -23.36 -13.36 3.21
C LEU A 7 -24.19 -12.30 3.91
N LYS A 8 -25.38 -12.65 4.42
CA LYS A 8 -26.21 -11.72 5.20
C LYS A 8 -25.53 -11.28 6.49
N LYS A 9 -24.83 -12.19 7.17
CA LYS A 9 -24.07 -11.85 8.38
C LYS A 9 -22.93 -10.90 8.06
N LEU A 10 -22.24 -11.09 6.94
CA LEU A 10 -21.17 -10.20 6.49
C LEU A 10 -21.71 -8.82 6.12
N GLU A 11 -22.85 -8.74 5.46
CA GLU A 11 -23.50 -7.47 5.14
C GLU A 11 -23.84 -6.67 6.41
N LYS A 12 -24.37 -7.33 7.44
CA LYS A 12 -24.69 -6.70 8.72
C LYS A 12 -23.43 -6.19 9.44
N VAL A 13 -22.34 -6.96 9.39
CA VAL A 13 -21.07 -6.50 9.94
C VAL A 13 -20.56 -5.27 9.19
N ASN A 14 -20.69 -5.26 7.87
CA ASN A 14 -20.29 -4.13 7.04
C ASN A 14 -21.11 -2.86 7.30
N GLU A 15 -22.35 -2.96 7.71
CA GLU A 15 -23.18 -1.81 8.09
C GLU A 15 -22.63 -1.06 9.31
N HIS A 16 -21.88 -1.75 10.17
CA HIS A 16 -21.30 -1.16 11.39
C HIS A 16 -19.86 -0.71 11.22
N ILE A 17 -19.21 -1.07 10.13
CA ILE A 17 -17.83 -0.66 9.80
C ILE A 17 -17.93 0.50 8.81
N PRO A 18 -17.27 1.65 9.08
CA PRO A 18 -17.23 2.73 8.10
C PRO A 18 -16.63 2.23 6.79
N GLN A 19 -17.47 2.06 5.78
CA GLN A 19 -17.07 1.51 4.48
C GLN A 19 -16.32 2.53 3.62
N SER A 20 -16.30 3.79 4.05
CA SER A 20 -15.73 4.90 3.31
C SER A 20 -14.24 5.10 3.57
N ARG A 21 -13.60 4.27 4.43
CA ARG A 21 -12.19 4.42 4.68
C ARG A 21 -11.39 3.96 3.47
N GLU A 22 -10.70 4.91 2.90
CA GLU A 22 -9.77 4.66 1.82
C GLU A 22 -8.52 3.98 2.37
N VAL A 23 -8.07 2.94 1.68
CA VAL A 23 -6.85 2.20 2.04
C VAL A 23 -5.76 2.65 1.08
N ILE A 24 -4.70 3.24 1.62
CA ILE A 24 -3.64 3.90 0.86
C ILE A 24 -2.35 3.11 0.96
N TYR A 25 -1.83 2.68 -0.17
CA TYR A 25 -0.52 2.01 -0.27
C TYR A 25 0.58 3.06 -0.36
N ILE A 26 1.65 2.89 0.42
CA ILE A 26 2.79 3.80 0.39
C ILE A 26 3.84 3.26 -0.58
N ALA A 27 4.17 4.04 -1.60
CA ALA A 27 5.16 3.67 -2.63
C ALA A 27 6.33 4.64 -2.61
N GLY A 28 7.55 4.09 -2.71
CA GLY A 28 8.75 4.90 -2.73
C GLY A 28 10.00 4.05 -2.85
N ALA A 29 11.14 4.71 -2.99
CA ALA A 29 12.43 4.04 -3.10
C ALA A 29 12.84 3.42 -1.77
N ILE A 30 13.34 2.20 -1.82
CA ILE A 30 13.84 1.44 -0.66
C ILE A 30 15.33 1.17 -0.84
N SER A 31 15.72 0.57 -1.96
CA SER A 31 17.12 0.23 -2.24
C SER A 31 17.98 1.48 -2.30
N GLY A 32 19.09 1.49 -1.55
CA GLY A 32 20.03 2.60 -1.54
C GLY A 32 19.58 3.80 -0.70
N ILE A 33 18.45 3.71 -0.02
CA ILE A 33 17.93 4.78 0.84
C ILE A 33 18.09 4.36 2.30
N ASN A 34 19.02 5.00 3.02
CA ASN A 34 19.35 4.60 4.39
C ASN A 34 18.21 4.81 5.38
N ASP A 35 17.40 5.84 5.18
CA ASP A 35 16.30 6.23 6.09
C ASP A 35 14.92 5.79 5.57
N TYR A 36 14.86 4.79 4.70
CA TYR A 36 13.58 4.42 4.09
C TYR A 36 12.52 4.00 5.12
N MET A 37 12.90 3.30 6.17
CA MET A 37 11.96 2.87 7.22
C MET A 37 11.28 4.07 7.89
N GLU A 38 12.07 5.09 8.23
CA GLU A 38 11.56 6.31 8.84
C GLU A 38 10.66 7.10 7.88
N ARG A 39 11.05 7.21 6.63
CA ARG A 39 10.27 7.92 5.61
C ARG A 39 8.90 7.27 5.39
N PHE A 40 8.87 5.95 5.30
CA PHE A 40 7.62 5.20 5.18
C PHE A 40 6.76 5.34 6.44
N LYS A 41 7.38 5.33 7.62
CA LYS A 41 6.67 5.51 8.89
C LYS A 41 6.04 6.91 8.99
N ASN A 42 6.74 7.93 8.55
CA ASN A 42 6.22 9.30 8.54
C ASN A 42 5.00 9.41 7.61
N ALA A 43 5.06 8.79 6.43
CA ALA A 43 3.93 8.74 5.51
C ALA A 43 2.74 8.01 6.13
N GLU A 44 2.99 6.91 6.83
CA GLU A 44 1.96 6.16 7.56
C GLU A 44 1.21 7.06 8.53
N ASN A 45 1.94 7.88 9.29
CA ASN A 45 1.36 8.81 10.25
C ASN A 45 0.53 9.90 9.57
N VAL A 46 1.00 10.44 8.45
CA VAL A 46 0.27 11.44 7.67
C VAL A 46 -1.06 10.88 7.19
N ILE A 47 -1.05 9.66 6.65
CA ILE A 47 -2.25 9.00 6.13
C ILE A 47 -3.25 8.74 7.26
N ARG A 48 -2.78 8.25 8.42
CA ARG A 48 -3.65 8.02 9.59
C ARG A 48 -4.31 9.30 10.08
N LYS A 49 -3.56 10.38 10.16
CA LYS A 49 -4.09 11.68 10.59
C LYS A 49 -5.18 12.20 9.65
N SER A 50 -5.15 11.79 8.38
CA SER A 50 -6.19 12.16 7.42
C SER A 50 -7.45 11.31 7.54
N GLY A 51 -7.49 10.34 8.46
CA GLY A 51 -8.60 9.42 8.64
C GLY A 51 -8.61 8.23 7.69
N ARG A 52 -7.53 8.01 6.95
CA ARG A 52 -7.38 6.91 6.00
C ARG A 52 -6.52 5.80 6.60
N VAL A 53 -6.54 4.64 5.95
CA VAL A 53 -5.80 3.46 6.41
C VAL A 53 -4.52 3.31 5.59
N PRO A 54 -3.33 3.41 6.20
CA PRO A 54 -2.09 3.22 5.48
C PRO A 54 -1.71 1.76 5.37
N ILE A 55 -1.16 1.38 4.23
CA ILE A 55 -0.46 0.11 4.05
C ILE A 55 1.01 0.43 3.80
N ASN A 56 1.83 0.11 4.79
CA ASN A 56 3.26 0.33 4.75
C ASN A 56 3.96 -0.99 4.39
N PRO A 57 4.53 -1.12 3.18
CA PRO A 57 5.11 -2.39 2.73
C PRO A 57 6.46 -2.71 3.36
N THR A 58 7.05 -1.81 4.13
CA THR A 58 8.39 -2.03 4.70
C THR A 58 8.45 -3.20 5.68
N ILE A 59 7.34 -3.57 6.30
CA ILE A 59 7.26 -4.74 7.17
C ILE A 59 7.63 -6.02 6.41
N ILE A 60 7.25 -6.10 5.14
CA ILE A 60 7.51 -7.25 4.27
C ILE A 60 8.81 -7.06 3.49
N SER A 61 9.12 -5.82 3.13
CA SER A 61 10.33 -5.48 2.36
C SER A 61 11.62 -5.93 3.06
N LYS A 62 11.71 -5.72 4.37
CA LYS A 62 12.91 -6.05 5.13
C LYS A 62 13.24 -7.55 5.09
N PRO A 63 12.31 -8.47 5.42
CA PRO A 63 12.59 -9.91 5.27
C PRO A 63 12.97 -10.32 3.85
N LEU A 64 12.33 -9.74 2.84
CA LEU A 64 12.64 -10.04 1.43
C LEU A 64 14.06 -9.62 1.07
N LEU A 65 14.48 -8.43 1.50
CA LEU A 65 15.82 -7.92 1.25
C LEU A 65 16.88 -8.78 1.97
N GLU A 66 16.62 -9.18 3.22
CA GLU A 66 17.51 -10.04 4.00
C GLU A 66 17.64 -11.44 3.39
N SER A 67 16.62 -11.91 2.69
CA SER A 67 16.60 -13.21 2.02
C SER A 67 17.12 -13.16 0.59
N ASN A 68 17.68 -12.04 0.13
CA ASN A 68 18.18 -11.84 -1.24
C ASN A 68 17.11 -12.10 -2.31
N ALA A 69 15.87 -11.73 -2.03
CA ALA A 69 14.80 -11.83 -3.02
C ALA A 69 15.13 -10.97 -4.24
N ASN A 70 14.86 -11.50 -5.44
CA ASN A 70 15.06 -10.73 -6.65
C ASN A 70 13.92 -9.73 -6.85
N HIS A 71 14.09 -8.81 -7.81
CA HIS A 71 13.11 -7.77 -8.09
C HIS A 71 11.72 -8.34 -8.37
N GLN A 72 11.65 -9.39 -9.17
CA GLN A 72 10.38 -10.02 -9.54
C GLN A 72 9.66 -10.61 -8.30
N GLN A 73 10.40 -11.29 -7.43
CA GLN A 73 9.86 -11.84 -6.19
C GLN A 73 9.35 -10.72 -5.27
N PHE A 74 10.13 -9.65 -5.15
CA PHE A 74 9.77 -8.48 -4.37
C PHE A 74 8.47 -7.86 -4.90
N MET A 75 8.38 -7.62 -6.20
CA MET A 75 7.20 -7.02 -6.82
C MET A 75 5.97 -7.92 -6.73
N SER A 76 6.15 -9.24 -6.80
CA SER A 76 5.02 -10.18 -6.64
C SER A 76 4.31 -10.00 -5.30
N VAL A 77 5.07 -9.74 -4.23
CA VAL A 77 4.49 -9.53 -2.90
C VAL A 77 3.89 -8.14 -2.78
N THR A 78 4.61 -7.09 -3.19
CA THR A 78 4.15 -5.72 -3.02
C THR A 78 2.93 -5.40 -3.88
N ILE A 79 2.84 -5.94 -5.08
CA ILE A 79 1.65 -5.78 -5.93
C ILE A 79 0.42 -6.45 -5.29
N GLU A 80 0.57 -7.61 -4.64
CA GLU A 80 -0.53 -8.23 -3.93
C GLU A 80 -1.04 -7.37 -2.76
N LEU A 81 -0.14 -6.69 -2.06
CA LEU A 81 -0.53 -5.71 -1.04
C LEU A 81 -1.26 -4.52 -1.66
N LEU A 82 -0.75 -4.02 -2.78
CA LEU A 82 -1.35 -2.91 -3.50
C LEU A 82 -2.78 -3.23 -3.96
N LYS A 83 -3.03 -4.47 -4.37
CA LYS A 83 -4.38 -4.93 -4.77
C LYS A 83 -5.41 -4.81 -3.64
N CYS A 84 -4.97 -4.79 -2.39
CA CYS A 84 -5.85 -4.62 -1.23
C CYS A 84 -6.23 -3.16 -0.98
N CYS A 85 -5.68 -2.24 -1.76
CA CYS A 85 -5.83 -0.80 -1.57
C CYS A 85 -6.69 -0.18 -2.66
N ASN A 86 -7.07 1.07 -2.46
CA ASN A 86 -7.80 1.86 -3.45
C ASN A 86 -7.17 3.25 -3.67
N GLY A 87 -6.03 3.49 -3.03
CA GLY A 87 -5.22 4.69 -3.24
C GLY A 87 -3.74 4.39 -3.12
N ILE A 88 -2.91 5.27 -3.63
CA ILE A 88 -1.46 5.18 -3.55
C ILE A 88 -0.89 6.53 -3.13
N TYR A 89 0.10 6.50 -2.24
CA TYR A 89 0.80 7.69 -1.74
C TYR A 89 2.27 7.57 -2.15
N LEU A 90 2.72 8.50 -2.98
CA LEU A 90 4.05 8.49 -3.57
C LEU A 90 5.00 9.34 -2.73
N LEU A 91 6.03 8.72 -2.18
CA LEU A 91 7.10 9.44 -1.48
C LEU A 91 7.96 10.21 -2.47
N ASN A 92 8.52 11.34 -2.02
CA ASN A 92 9.46 12.10 -2.84
C ASN A 92 10.61 11.21 -3.30
N GLY A 93 10.98 11.30 -4.58
CA GLY A 93 11.99 10.46 -5.18
C GLY A 93 11.47 9.17 -5.79
N TRP A 94 10.16 8.97 -5.81
CA TRP A 94 9.54 7.78 -6.40
C TRP A 94 9.93 7.57 -7.87
N GLU A 95 10.20 8.66 -8.60
CA GLU A 95 10.56 8.62 -10.03
C GLU A 95 11.86 7.83 -10.27
N HIS A 96 12.70 7.72 -9.26
CA HIS A 96 13.98 7.01 -9.32
C HIS A 96 13.86 5.54 -8.88
N SER A 97 12.65 5.09 -8.54
CA SER A 97 12.41 3.71 -8.10
C SER A 97 11.65 2.94 -9.17
N THR A 98 12.27 1.90 -9.72
CA THR A 98 11.60 1.01 -10.68
C THR A 98 10.36 0.37 -10.07
N GLY A 99 10.45 -0.08 -8.82
CA GLY A 99 9.34 -0.70 -8.12
C GLY A 99 8.17 0.26 -7.90
N ALA A 100 8.46 1.48 -7.43
CA ALA A 100 7.42 2.49 -7.23
C ALA A 100 6.73 2.87 -8.54
N LYS A 101 7.47 2.93 -9.63
CA LYS A 101 6.88 3.20 -10.95
C LYS A 101 5.96 2.07 -11.42
N GLU A 102 6.33 0.82 -11.18
CA GLU A 102 5.47 -0.33 -11.50
C GLU A 102 4.19 -0.30 -10.68
N GLU A 103 4.29 0.03 -9.39
CA GLU A 103 3.15 0.16 -8.50
C GLU A 103 2.22 1.30 -8.95
N LEU A 104 2.79 2.43 -9.35
CA LEU A 104 2.01 3.54 -9.88
C LEU A 104 1.28 3.17 -11.17
N ARG A 105 1.93 2.43 -12.08
CA ARG A 105 1.27 1.96 -13.30
C ARG A 105 0.05 1.11 -12.99
N TYR A 106 0.16 0.22 -12.01
CA TYR A 106 -0.96 -0.58 -11.55
C TYR A 106 -2.09 0.31 -11.02
N ALA A 107 -1.75 1.25 -10.15
CA ALA A 107 -2.71 2.17 -9.55
C ALA A 107 -3.45 3.00 -10.60
N LEU A 108 -2.75 3.48 -11.61
CA LEU A 108 -3.34 4.22 -12.72
C LEU A 108 -4.27 3.35 -13.56
N ALA A 109 -3.87 2.11 -13.84
CA ALA A 109 -4.68 1.18 -14.63
C ALA A 109 -6.00 0.84 -13.94
N TYR A 110 -6.05 0.83 -12.61
CA TYR A 110 -7.24 0.49 -11.83
C TYR A 110 -7.90 1.69 -11.18
N ASN A 111 -7.58 2.90 -11.66
CA ASN A 111 -8.24 4.14 -11.22
C ASN A 111 -8.11 4.43 -9.73
N TYR A 112 -6.98 4.11 -9.13
CA TYR A 112 -6.69 4.47 -7.74
C TYR A 112 -6.58 5.98 -7.58
N ASN A 113 -6.94 6.49 -6.42
CA ASN A 113 -6.62 7.87 -6.05
C ASN A 113 -5.11 7.98 -5.86
N ILE A 114 -4.52 9.04 -6.41
CA ILE A 114 -3.08 9.27 -6.39
C ILE A 114 -2.77 10.44 -5.46
N TYR A 115 -1.93 10.21 -4.49
CA TYR A 115 -1.46 11.22 -3.54
C TYR A 115 0.06 11.33 -3.65
N THR A 116 0.58 12.51 -3.40
CA THR A 116 2.03 12.75 -3.37
C THR A 116 2.43 13.38 -2.05
N GLU A 117 3.63 13.05 -1.59
CA GLU A 117 4.21 13.64 -0.40
C GLU A 117 4.47 15.13 -0.64
N GLU A 118 4.09 15.96 0.33
CA GLU A 118 4.39 17.39 0.28
C GLU A 118 5.90 17.61 0.47
N LYS A 119 6.43 18.52 -0.31
CA LYS A 119 7.86 18.87 -0.24
C LYS A 119 8.15 19.83 0.90
#